data_520588b678156c211a36282865e1f476
#
_entry.id   520588b678156c211a36282865e1f476
#
_cell.length_a   1.000
_cell.length_b   1.000
_cell.length_c   1.000
_cell.angle_alpha   90.00
_cell.angle_beta   90.00
_cell.angle_gamma   90.00
#
_symmetry.space_group_name_H-M   'P 1'
#
loop_
_entity.id
_entity.type
_entity.pdbx_description
1 polymer ?
#
loop_
_entity_poly.entity_id
_entity_poly.type
_entity_poly.pdbx_seq_one_letter_code
_entity_poly.pdbx_strand_id
1 'polypeptide(L)'
;RNIQIFHRGWDAHGGLPREHESQCRDIDRACYALITDLKQRGMLDETLVVWGGEFGRTSYCQGKLTKENYGRDHHPRCFTTWMAGGGIKPGTTYGKSDDYGYNIANPDGTPMLPKPEKDKWTPGTMHIHDRNATILHLLGINHRRLTYRYQGRDFRLTDIHGHVLKDILT
;
A
#
# COMPACT_ATOMS: atom_id res chain seq x y z
N ARG A 1 -8.29 2.94 -18.75
CA ARG A 1 -6.97 3.59 -18.98
C ARG A 1 -6.17 3.52 -17.69
N ASN A 2 -4.87 3.21 -17.74
CA ASN A 2 -3.97 3.25 -16.60
C ASN A 2 -3.01 4.45 -16.76
N ILE A 3 -2.82 5.21 -15.67
CA ILE A 3 -1.87 6.31 -15.58
C ILE A 3 -1.02 6.04 -14.37
N GLN A 4 0.31 6.11 -14.53
CA GLN A 4 1.25 5.92 -13.44
C GLN A 4 2.14 7.15 -13.32
N ILE A 5 2.22 7.71 -12.12
CA ILE A 5 3.03 8.88 -11.80
C ILE A 5 4.08 8.46 -10.78
N PHE A 6 5.33 8.77 -11.07
CA PHE A 6 6.45 8.51 -10.19
C PHE A 6 6.94 9.81 -9.56
N HIS A 7 7.06 9.81 -8.24
CA HIS A 7 7.68 10.88 -7.49
C HIS A 7 8.87 10.33 -6.71
N ARG A 8 10.06 10.84 -6.99
CA ARG A 8 11.33 10.38 -6.40
C ARG A 8 11.64 11.09 -5.08
N GLY A 9 12.65 10.61 -4.35
CA GLY A 9 13.22 11.32 -3.20
C GLY A 9 12.66 10.87 -1.85
N TRP A 10 12.01 9.72 -1.77
CA TRP A 10 11.46 9.18 -0.52
C TRP A 10 12.40 8.23 0.22
N ASP A 11 13.56 7.93 -0.37
CA ASP A 11 14.55 6.99 0.18
C ASP A 11 15.53 7.69 1.14
N ALA A 12 15.01 8.16 2.28
CA ALA A 12 15.75 8.95 3.24
C ALA A 12 16.51 8.08 4.26
N HIS A 13 17.75 7.76 3.95
CA HIS A 13 18.70 7.06 4.83
C HIS A 13 19.45 8.00 5.79
N GLY A 14 19.25 9.30 5.68
CA GLY A 14 19.75 10.39 6.53
C GLY A 14 18.98 11.66 6.23
N GLY A 15 18.99 12.64 7.14
CA GLY A 15 18.29 13.92 6.95
C GLY A 15 16.77 13.82 6.80
N LEU A 16 16.18 12.69 7.19
CA LEU A 16 14.77 12.35 6.97
C LEU A 16 13.80 13.47 7.35
N PRO A 17 13.93 14.18 8.49
CA PRO A 17 12.94 15.21 8.84
C PRO A 17 12.80 16.29 7.77
N ARG A 18 13.92 16.81 7.26
CA ARG A 18 13.91 17.85 6.23
C ARG A 18 13.50 17.29 4.86
N GLU A 19 14.04 16.14 4.49
CA GLU A 19 13.74 15.53 3.19
C GLU A 19 12.28 15.13 3.10
N HIS A 20 11.73 14.51 4.15
CA HIS A 20 10.33 14.09 4.17
C HIS A 20 9.37 15.28 4.12
N GLU A 21 9.65 16.33 4.85
CA GLU A 21 8.87 17.57 4.79
C GLU A 21 8.84 18.16 3.38
N SER A 22 10.01 18.19 2.70
CA SER A 22 10.12 18.68 1.31
C SER A 22 9.28 17.83 0.36
N GLN A 23 9.39 16.50 0.44
CA GLN A 23 8.62 15.59 -0.41
C GLN A 23 7.11 15.73 -0.18
N CYS A 24 6.68 15.84 1.07
CA CYS A 24 5.28 16.06 1.40
C CYS A 24 4.74 17.36 0.81
N ARG A 25 5.50 18.46 0.89
CA ARG A 25 5.11 19.74 0.30
C ARG A 25 4.96 19.67 -1.21
N ASP A 26 5.81 18.89 -1.89
CA ASP A 26 5.77 18.75 -3.35
C ASP A 26 4.50 18.05 -3.81
N ILE A 27 4.03 17.02 -3.09
CA ILE A 27 2.89 16.19 -3.56
C ILE A 27 1.54 16.58 -2.95
N ASP A 28 1.50 17.22 -1.79
CA ASP A 28 0.26 17.46 -1.02
C ASP A 28 -0.80 18.17 -1.87
N ARG A 29 -0.44 19.31 -2.44
CA ARG A 29 -1.38 20.09 -3.28
C ARG A 29 -1.80 19.34 -4.53
N ALA A 30 -0.89 18.59 -5.15
CA ALA A 30 -1.19 17.83 -6.35
C ALA A 30 -2.16 16.67 -6.06
N CYS A 31 -1.97 15.94 -4.96
CA CYS A 31 -2.87 14.90 -4.51
C CYS A 31 -4.26 15.46 -4.17
N TYR A 32 -4.31 16.55 -3.42
CA TYR A 32 -5.56 17.24 -3.10
C TYR A 32 -6.31 17.68 -4.35
N ALA A 33 -5.60 18.36 -5.28
CA ALA A 33 -6.19 18.84 -6.51
C ALA A 33 -6.75 17.70 -7.38
N LEU A 34 -6.00 16.60 -7.51
CA LEU A 34 -6.44 15.43 -8.27
C LEU A 34 -7.75 14.84 -7.72
N ILE A 35 -7.80 14.58 -6.42
CA ILE A 35 -9.00 13.99 -5.80
C ILE A 35 -10.19 14.94 -5.87
N THR A 36 -9.95 16.23 -5.62
CA THR A 36 -11.00 17.26 -5.66
C THR A 36 -11.56 17.44 -7.07
N ASP A 37 -10.69 17.52 -8.08
CA ASP A 37 -11.11 17.68 -9.49
C ASP A 37 -11.89 16.45 -9.97
N LEU A 38 -11.41 15.24 -9.69
CA LEU A 38 -12.14 14.01 -10.02
C LEU A 38 -13.53 13.98 -9.36
N LYS A 39 -13.62 14.40 -8.09
CA LYS A 39 -14.89 14.46 -7.37
C LYS A 39 -15.84 15.49 -7.98
N GLN A 40 -15.36 16.71 -8.26
CA GLN A 40 -16.16 17.79 -8.85
C GLN A 40 -16.69 17.44 -10.24
N ARG A 41 -15.92 16.68 -11.01
CA ARG A 41 -16.32 16.20 -12.33
C ARG A 41 -17.23 14.95 -12.30
N GLY A 42 -17.50 14.38 -11.13
CA GLY A 42 -18.24 13.12 -11.01
C GLY A 42 -17.49 11.91 -11.55
N MET A 43 -16.16 11.98 -11.64
CA MET A 43 -15.30 10.92 -12.18
C MET A 43 -14.66 10.05 -11.12
N LEU A 44 -14.72 10.44 -9.84
CA LEU A 44 -14.03 9.72 -8.76
C LEU A 44 -14.60 8.31 -8.56
N ASP A 45 -15.90 8.13 -8.74
CA ASP A 45 -16.54 6.82 -8.55
C ASP A 45 -16.11 5.79 -9.61
N GLU A 46 -15.67 6.26 -10.79
CA GLU A 46 -15.16 5.42 -11.87
C GLU A 46 -13.62 5.44 -11.99
N THR A 47 -12.94 6.14 -11.10
CA THR A 47 -11.49 6.31 -11.13
C THR A 47 -10.88 5.85 -9.82
N LEU A 48 -10.17 4.72 -9.84
CA LEU A 48 -9.40 4.28 -8.69
C LEU A 48 -8.06 5.04 -8.63
N VAL A 49 -7.87 5.81 -7.57
CA VAL A 49 -6.59 6.43 -7.25
C VAL A 49 -5.89 5.62 -6.17
N VAL A 50 -4.65 5.21 -6.43
CA VAL A 50 -3.82 4.44 -5.50
C VAL A 50 -2.53 5.20 -5.25
N TRP A 51 -2.20 5.43 -4.00
CA TRP A 51 -0.95 6.05 -3.57
C TRP A 51 -0.20 5.14 -2.61
N GLY A 52 1.11 5.03 -2.78
CA GLY A 52 1.96 4.25 -1.90
C GLY A 52 3.40 4.18 -2.41
N GLY A 53 4.27 3.67 -1.56
CA GLY A 53 5.62 3.24 -1.92
C GLY A 53 5.68 1.76 -2.24
N GLU A 54 6.90 1.29 -2.51
CA GLU A 54 7.18 -0.13 -2.77
C GLU A 54 7.01 -0.98 -1.51
N PHE A 55 7.45 -0.47 -0.35
CA PHE A 55 7.27 -1.03 0.99
C PHE A 55 7.51 0.06 2.07
N GLY A 56 7.59 -0.33 3.34
CA GLY A 56 7.74 0.57 4.47
C GLY A 56 9.17 0.83 4.88
N ARG A 57 9.30 1.47 6.02
CA ARG A 57 10.57 1.84 6.64
C ARG A 57 10.64 1.31 8.07
N THR A 58 11.86 1.07 8.55
CA THR A 58 12.10 0.64 9.93
C THR A 58 11.55 1.66 10.93
N SER A 59 11.02 1.18 12.05
CA SER A 59 10.59 2.04 13.16
C SER A 59 11.76 2.62 13.95
N TYR A 60 12.93 2.01 13.84
CA TYR A 60 14.17 2.48 14.44
C TYR A 60 15.01 3.28 13.44
N CYS A 61 15.92 4.08 13.99
CA CYS A 61 16.84 4.91 13.23
C CYS A 61 17.89 4.09 12.48
N GLN A 62 18.16 4.48 11.24
CA GLN A 62 19.38 4.11 10.53
C GLN A 62 20.42 5.19 10.73
N GLY A 63 21.66 4.78 11.01
CA GLY A 63 22.77 5.67 11.27
C GLY A 63 22.69 6.35 12.64
N LYS A 64 23.24 7.56 12.75
CA LYS A 64 23.32 8.28 14.03
C LYS A 64 21.99 8.98 14.33
N LEU A 65 21.40 8.67 15.47
CA LEU A 65 20.16 9.30 15.92
C LEU A 65 20.47 10.72 16.45
N THR A 66 20.24 11.73 15.64
CA THR A 66 20.15 13.12 16.03
C THR A 66 18.82 13.69 15.59
N LYS A 67 18.38 14.77 16.22
CA LYS A 67 17.10 15.41 15.87
C LYS A 67 17.02 15.82 14.40
N GLU A 68 18.15 16.24 13.82
CA GLU A 68 18.24 16.81 12.48
C GLU A 68 18.64 15.78 11.42
N ASN A 69 19.29 14.69 11.81
CA ASN A 69 19.97 13.81 10.86
C ASN A 69 19.86 12.34 11.23
N TYR A 70 18.65 11.85 11.24
CA TYR A 70 18.41 10.40 11.25
C TYR A 70 17.77 9.97 9.93
N GLY A 71 17.92 8.70 9.59
CA GLY A 71 17.24 8.07 8.48
C GLY A 71 16.50 6.81 8.92
N ARG A 72 15.86 6.16 7.98
CA ARG A 72 15.21 4.88 8.19
C ARG A 72 15.57 3.93 7.06
N ASP A 73 15.79 2.66 7.40
CA ASP A 73 16.08 1.62 6.43
C ASP A 73 14.79 1.02 5.85
N HIS A 74 14.93 0.22 4.83
CA HIS A 74 13.86 -0.48 4.15
C HIS A 74 13.23 -1.54 5.07
N HIS A 75 11.90 -1.61 5.08
CA HIS A 75 11.18 -2.59 5.89
C HIS A 75 9.92 -3.08 5.18
N PRO A 76 9.95 -4.28 4.57
CA PRO A 76 8.85 -4.76 3.72
C PRO A 76 7.64 -5.31 4.48
N ARG A 77 7.74 -5.51 5.81
CA ARG A 77 6.71 -6.22 6.59
C ARG A 77 5.55 -5.37 7.05
N CYS A 78 5.71 -4.05 7.09
CA CYS A 78 4.67 -3.15 7.54
C CYS A 78 4.74 -1.84 6.78
N PHE A 79 3.69 -1.53 6.02
CA PHE A 79 3.58 -0.28 5.27
C PHE A 79 2.13 0.05 4.97
N THR A 80 1.88 1.31 4.65
CA THR A 80 0.56 1.83 4.37
C THR A 80 0.45 2.26 2.91
N THR A 81 -0.68 1.97 2.29
CA THR A 81 -1.13 2.58 1.04
C THR A 81 -2.49 3.20 1.27
N TRP A 82 -2.83 4.27 0.55
CA TRP A 82 -4.20 4.75 0.54
C TRP A 82 -4.81 4.65 -0.85
N MET A 83 -6.13 4.53 -0.88
CA MET A 83 -6.91 4.44 -2.11
C MET A 83 -8.12 5.35 -2.02
N ALA A 84 -8.55 5.89 -3.16
CA ALA A 84 -9.74 6.71 -3.23
C ALA A 84 -10.49 6.44 -4.53
N GLY A 85 -11.82 6.49 -4.48
CA GLY A 85 -12.70 6.29 -5.63
C GLY A 85 -12.74 4.86 -6.15
N GLY A 86 -13.25 4.68 -7.35
CA GLY A 86 -13.29 3.42 -8.09
C GLY A 86 -13.87 2.23 -7.32
N GLY A 87 -14.89 2.46 -6.46
CA GLY A 87 -15.53 1.40 -5.66
C GLY A 87 -14.86 1.12 -4.30
N ILE A 88 -13.89 1.94 -3.87
CA ILE A 88 -13.33 1.88 -2.50
C ILE A 88 -14.26 2.60 -1.53
N LYS A 89 -14.57 1.94 -0.41
CA LYS A 89 -15.38 2.49 0.67
C LYS A 89 -14.65 3.64 1.37
N PRO A 90 -15.18 4.87 1.34
CA PRO A 90 -14.51 6.02 1.94
C PRO A 90 -14.46 5.93 3.47
N GLY A 91 -13.45 6.59 4.09
CA GLY A 91 -13.31 6.67 5.53
C GLY A 91 -12.98 5.35 6.23
N THR A 92 -12.52 4.35 5.48
CA THR A 92 -12.20 3.02 6.01
C THR A 92 -10.70 2.90 6.26
N THR A 93 -10.33 2.37 7.41
CA THR A 93 -8.97 1.88 7.69
C THR A 93 -9.00 0.37 7.78
N TYR A 94 -8.13 -0.31 7.05
CA TYR A 94 -8.05 -1.77 7.03
C TYR A 94 -6.64 -2.22 7.41
N GLY A 95 -6.57 -3.08 8.41
CA GLY A 95 -5.30 -3.51 9.02
C GLY A 95 -4.75 -2.48 10.03
N LYS A 96 -3.77 -2.92 10.77
CA LYS A 96 -3.04 -2.10 11.75
C LYS A 96 -1.63 -2.64 11.93
N SER A 97 -0.72 -1.80 12.41
CA SER A 97 0.59 -2.23 12.88
C SER A 97 0.55 -2.67 14.33
N ASP A 98 1.61 -3.36 14.77
CA ASP A 98 1.90 -3.52 16.20
C ASP A 98 2.25 -2.15 16.84
N ASP A 99 2.39 -2.13 18.16
CA ASP A 99 2.67 -0.90 18.93
C ASP A 99 3.99 -0.24 18.57
N TYR A 100 4.91 -0.99 17.95
CA TYR A 100 6.20 -0.48 17.49
C TYR A 100 6.18 0.00 16.03
N GLY A 101 5.07 -0.20 15.30
CA GLY A 101 5.00 0.11 13.87
C GLY A 101 5.94 -0.75 13.02
N TYR A 102 6.33 -1.93 13.53
CA TYR A 102 7.34 -2.80 12.90
C TYR A 102 6.72 -3.98 12.16
N ASN A 103 5.69 -4.61 12.71
CA ASN A 103 4.98 -5.69 12.04
C ASN A 103 3.51 -5.34 11.83
N ILE A 104 2.87 -6.02 10.91
CA ILE A 104 1.40 -6.07 10.85
C ILE A 104 0.92 -6.76 12.13
N ALA A 105 -0.13 -6.25 12.76
CA ALA A 105 -0.78 -6.86 13.90
C ALA A 105 -1.99 -7.69 13.48
N ASN A 106 -2.23 -8.76 14.23
CA ASN A 106 -3.49 -9.50 14.20
C ASN A 106 -4.64 -8.61 14.74
N PRO A 107 -5.92 -8.97 14.50
CA PRO A 107 -7.05 -8.20 15.03
C PRO A 107 -7.03 -7.98 16.55
N ASP A 108 -6.46 -8.90 17.31
CA ASP A 108 -6.27 -8.81 18.76
C ASP A 108 -5.11 -7.89 19.19
N GLY A 109 -4.34 -7.36 18.23
CA GLY A 109 -3.20 -6.47 18.47
C GLY A 109 -1.86 -7.17 18.62
N THR A 110 -1.82 -8.50 18.66
CA THR A 110 -0.55 -9.23 18.72
C THR A 110 0.22 -9.10 17.42
N PRO A 111 1.56 -8.98 17.44
CA PRO A 111 2.37 -8.92 16.21
C PRO A 111 2.16 -10.16 15.36
N MET A 112 1.94 -9.98 14.06
CA MET A 112 1.97 -11.08 13.12
C MET A 112 3.43 -11.46 12.85
N LEU A 113 3.89 -12.53 13.51
CA LEU A 113 5.26 -13.02 13.35
C LEU A 113 5.49 -13.59 11.94
N PRO A 114 6.77 -13.60 11.45
CA PRO A 114 7.13 -13.84 10.05
C PRO A 114 6.94 -15.25 9.52
N LYS A 115 6.28 -16.12 10.25
CA LYS A 115 5.79 -17.42 9.76
C LYS A 115 4.30 -17.54 10.07
N PRO A 116 3.42 -16.87 9.31
CA PRO A 116 2.07 -17.39 9.22
C PRO A 116 2.20 -18.83 8.70
N GLU A 117 1.39 -19.73 9.24
CA GLU A 117 1.19 -21.03 8.59
C GLU A 117 0.97 -20.76 7.11
N LYS A 118 1.75 -21.41 6.25
CA LYS A 118 1.67 -21.23 4.81
C LYS A 118 0.21 -21.17 4.39
N ASP A 119 -0.17 -20.08 3.72
CA ASP A 119 -1.46 -19.89 3.07
C ASP A 119 -2.68 -19.55 3.96
N LYS A 120 -2.49 -19.21 5.23
CA LYS A 120 -3.62 -18.81 6.07
C LYS A 120 -3.78 -17.28 6.04
N TRP A 121 -4.71 -16.80 5.20
CA TRP A 121 -5.15 -15.41 5.25
C TRP A 121 -5.83 -15.13 6.60
N THR A 122 -5.42 -14.06 7.25
CA THR A 122 -6.02 -13.61 8.51
C THR A 122 -6.92 -12.40 8.23
N PRO A 123 -8.22 -12.47 8.51
CA PRO A 123 -9.12 -11.32 8.39
C PRO A 123 -8.59 -10.10 9.15
N GLY A 124 -8.72 -8.91 8.55
CA GLY A 124 -8.19 -7.67 9.14
C GLY A 124 -6.71 -7.42 8.86
N THR A 125 -6.07 -8.26 8.04
CA THR A 125 -4.71 -8.04 7.54
C THR A 125 -4.71 -8.02 6.01
N MET A 126 -3.75 -7.34 5.41
CA MET A 126 -3.60 -7.25 3.96
C MET A 126 -2.17 -7.60 3.55
N HIS A 127 -2.03 -8.64 2.75
CA HIS A 127 -0.80 -8.92 2.02
C HIS A 127 -0.78 -8.16 0.70
N ILE A 128 0.41 -7.94 0.12
CA ILE A 128 0.54 -7.28 -1.18
C ILE A 128 -0.25 -7.98 -2.29
N HIS A 129 -0.37 -9.30 -2.23
CA HIS A 129 -1.17 -10.07 -3.18
C HIS A 129 -2.67 -9.78 -3.04
N ASP A 130 -3.17 -9.52 -1.81
CA ASP A 130 -4.56 -9.17 -1.56
C ASP A 130 -4.88 -7.78 -2.11
N ARG A 131 -3.97 -6.82 -1.90
CA ARG A 131 -4.07 -5.49 -2.52
C ARG A 131 -4.16 -5.59 -4.04
N ASN A 132 -3.26 -6.35 -4.65
CA ASN A 132 -3.23 -6.50 -6.10
C ASN A 132 -4.45 -7.25 -6.63
N ALA A 133 -4.93 -8.27 -5.93
CA ALA A 133 -6.18 -8.96 -6.26
C ALA A 133 -7.40 -8.03 -6.20
N THR A 134 -7.43 -7.16 -5.19
CA THR A 134 -8.50 -6.16 -5.00
C THR A 134 -8.47 -5.09 -6.09
N ILE A 135 -7.30 -4.57 -6.45
CA ILE A 135 -7.16 -3.63 -7.57
C ILE A 135 -7.63 -4.26 -8.89
N LEU A 136 -7.22 -5.48 -9.17
CA LEU A 136 -7.65 -6.20 -10.37
C LEU A 136 -9.17 -6.41 -10.37
N HIS A 137 -9.76 -6.75 -9.23
CA HIS A 137 -11.21 -6.88 -9.08
C HIS A 137 -11.95 -5.58 -9.40
N LEU A 138 -11.48 -4.45 -8.87
CA LEU A 138 -12.05 -3.12 -9.16
C LEU A 138 -11.92 -2.72 -10.64
N LEU A 139 -10.92 -3.23 -11.33
CA LEU A 139 -10.77 -3.10 -12.79
C LEU A 139 -11.64 -4.10 -13.59
N GLY A 140 -12.47 -4.89 -12.93
CA GLY A 140 -13.29 -5.94 -13.56
C GLY A 140 -12.52 -7.17 -13.99
N ILE A 141 -11.28 -7.33 -13.53
CA ILE A 141 -10.38 -8.42 -13.93
C ILE A 141 -10.35 -9.49 -12.84
N ASN A 142 -10.66 -10.73 -13.23
CA ASN A 142 -10.48 -11.86 -12.33
C ASN A 142 -8.99 -12.23 -12.23
N HIS A 143 -8.35 -11.92 -11.10
CA HIS A 143 -6.93 -12.14 -10.87
C HIS A 143 -6.49 -13.61 -10.97
N ARG A 144 -7.42 -14.57 -10.75
CA ARG A 144 -7.13 -16.01 -10.86
C ARG A 144 -7.09 -16.49 -12.31
N ARG A 145 -7.76 -15.77 -13.21
CA ARG A 145 -7.82 -16.07 -14.66
C ARG A 145 -6.83 -15.27 -15.47
N LEU A 146 -6.31 -14.17 -14.92
CA LEU A 146 -5.26 -13.37 -15.57
C LEU A 146 -3.92 -14.07 -15.38
N THR A 147 -3.49 -14.79 -16.41
CA THR A 147 -2.23 -15.53 -16.41
C THR A 147 -1.32 -15.08 -17.53
N TYR A 148 -0.03 -15.21 -17.30
CA TYR A 148 1.02 -15.07 -18.29
C TYR A 148 1.77 -16.40 -18.42
N ARG A 149 1.80 -16.95 -19.65
CA ARG A 149 2.48 -18.21 -19.91
C ARG A 149 3.97 -17.97 -20.16
N TYR A 150 4.79 -18.61 -19.34
CA TYR A 150 6.24 -18.56 -19.45
C TYR A 150 6.85 -19.92 -19.13
N GLN A 151 7.76 -20.42 -20.00
CA GLN A 151 8.42 -21.71 -19.86
C GLN A 151 7.45 -22.89 -19.53
N GLY A 152 6.30 -22.91 -20.21
CA GLY A 152 5.31 -23.97 -20.05
C GLY A 152 4.38 -23.86 -18.82
N ARG A 153 4.60 -22.87 -17.93
CA ARG A 153 3.78 -22.62 -16.76
C ARG A 153 2.98 -21.32 -16.91
N ASP A 154 1.75 -21.33 -16.40
CA ASP A 154 0.90 -20.13 -16.32
C ASP A 154 1.12 -19.45 -14.97
N PHE A 155 1.64 -18.22 -15.01
CA PHE A 155 1.87 -17.38 -13.83
C PHE A 155 0.76 -16.36 -13.67
N ARG A 156 0.28 -16.17 -12.45
CA ARG A 156 -0.63 -15.08 -12.08
C ARG A 156 0.14 -13.92 -11.47
N LEU A 157 -0.34 -12.69 -11.59
CA LEU A 157 0.23 -11.51 -10.91
C LEU A 157 0.18 -11.62 -9.38
N THR A 158 -0.75 -12.42 -8.85
CA THR A 158 -0.92 -12.68 -7.42
C THR A 158 -0.32 -14.03 -6.98
N ASP A 159 0.46 -14.66 -7.85
CA ASP A 159 0.98 -16.02 -7.67
C ASP A 159 -0.13 -17.00 -7.26
N ILE A 160 0.10 -17.87 -6.28
CA ILE A 160 -0.93 -18.77 -5.76
C ILE A 160 -1.84 -18.11 -4.71
N HIS A 161 -1.53 -16.88 -4.30
CA HIS A 161 -2.17 -16.10 -3.24
C HIS A 161 -3.19 -15.08 -3.76
N GLY A 162 -3.63 -14.20 -2.88
CA GLY A 162 -4.48 -13.06 -3.16
C GLY A 162 -5.95 -13.31 -2.86
N HIS A 163 -6.49 -12.50 -1.95
CA HIS A 163 -7.91 -12.43 -1.61
C HIS A 163 -8.43 -11.05 -1.96
N VAL A 164 -9.60 -10.98 -2.56
CA VAL A 164 -10.29 -9.70 -2.75
C VAL A 164 -10.85 -9.25 -1.41
N LEU A 165 -10.42 -8.09 -0.95
CA LEU A 165 -10.80 -7.52 0.34
C LEU A 165 -12.16 -6.82 0.22
N LYS A 166 -13.23 -7.58 0.38
CA LYS A 166 -14.60 -7.07 0.24
C LYS A 166 -14.97 -6.03 1.30
N ASP A 167 -14.36 -6.07 2.46
CA ASP A 167 -14.65 -5.16 3.58
C ASP A 167 -14.31 -3.70 3.29
N ILE A 168 -13.43 -3.44 2.32
CA ILE A 168 -13.05 -2.09 1.88
C ILE A 168 -13.76 -1.64 0.60
N LEU A 169 -14.69 -2.43 0.07
CA LEU A 169 -15.44 -2.14 -1.14
C LEU A 169 -16.84 -1.59 -0.81
N THR A 170 -17.37 -0.76 -1.71
CA THR A 170 -18.75 -0.22 -1.66
C THR A 170 -19.76 -1.22 -2.18
#